data_eb6e52504651824eb0947a097ce9aa47
#
_entry.id   eb6e52504651824eb0947a097ce9aa47
#
_cell.length_a   1.000
_cell.length_b   1.000
_cell.length_c   1.000
_cell.angle_alpha   90.00
_cell.angle_beta   90.00
_cell.angle_gamma   90.00
#
_symmetry.space_group_name_H-M   'P 1'
#
loop_
_entity.id
_entity.type
_entity.pdbx_description
1 polymer ?
#
loop_
_entity_poly.entity_id
_entity_poly.type
_entity_poly.pdbx_seq_one_letter_code
_entity_poly.pdbx_strand_id
1 'polypeptide(L)'
;MKNVIYLHGANASPENFNYFTLKLPEHPFFAPAYDMEEDPFDIVEILKIRKEREFGKEPVVIIGHSFGGLIASWYASVYPKKVDHLVTIATPWEGTPVARIFGMFFKGNVFQNTKPGAEVLSLLQEKNFNGKHTNIVCNRGANPVAGLGGKANDGMITVDSQSATPPGFKNTQNITIEAGHSEVLLNNIVTDMLEKIIEK
;
A
#
# COMPACT_ATOMS: atom_id res chain seq x y z
N MET A 1 -3.39 -19.66 -11.46
CA MET A 1 -2.50 -18.53 -11.03
C MET A 1 -3.29 -17.26 -11.08
N LYS A 2 -3.16 -16.41 -10.08
CA LYS A 2 -3.93 -15.16 -9.98
C LYS A 2 -3.22 -14.01 -10.69
N ASN A 3 -3.99 -13.10 -11.25
CA ASN A 3 -3.51 -11.84 -11.77
C ASN A 3 -3.12 -10.92 -10.61
N VAL A 4 -2.02 -10.20 -10.75
CA VAL A 4 -1.47 -9.34 -9.68
C VAL A 4 -1.39 -7.90 -10.16
N ILE A 5 -1.78 -6.95 -9.30
CA ILE A 5 -1.54 -5.52 -9.51
C ILE A 5 -0.59 -5.03 -8.43
N TYR A 6 0.48 -4.34 -8.86
CA TYR A 6 1.43 -3.68 -7.96
C TYR A 6 1.26 -2.17 -8.02
N LEU A 7 1.08 -1.53 -6.86
CA LEU A 7 0.91 -0.08 -6.72
C LEU A 7 2.05 0.52 -5.90
N HIS A 8 2.85 1.35 -6.55
CA HIS A 8 4.04 1.95 -5.94
C HIS A 8 3.72 3.07 -4.93
N GLY A 9 4.69 3.42 -4.10
CA GLY A 9 4.58 4.48 -3.11
C GLY A 9 4.84 5.88 -3.66
N ALA A 10 4.83 6.86 -2.76
CA ALA A 10 5.16 8.24 -3.07
C ALA A 10 6.60 8.37 -3.59
N ASN A 11 6.80 9.21 -4.62
CA ASN A 11 8.09 9.43 -5.29
C ASN A 11 8.80 8.14 -5.75
N ALA A 12 8.00 7.13 -6.09
CA ALA A 12 8.44 5.83 -6.56
C ALA A 12 7.87 5.55 -7.96
N SER A 13 8.18 4.40 -8.50
CA SER A 13 7.73 3.97 -9.82
C SER A 13 7.43 2.47 -9.82
N PRO A 14 6.81 1.92 -10.87
CA PRO A 14 6.55 0.49 -10.99
C PRO A 14 7.78 -0.40 -10.79
N GLU A 15 8.97 0.08 -11.15
CA GLU A 15 10.24 -0.63 -11.04
C GLU A 15 10.62 -0.99 -9.60
N ASN A 16 10.02 -0.34 -8.61
CA ASN A 16 10.21 -0.68 -7.20
C ASN A 16 9.79 -2.12 -6.88
N PHE A 17 8.93 -2.71 -7.70
CA PHE A 17 8.49 -4.11 -7.56
C PHE A 17 9.30 -5.11 -8.39
N ASN A 18 10.35 -4.67 -9.10
CA ASN A 18 11.15 -5.56 -9.95
C ASN A 18 11.69 -6.78 -9.21
N TYR A 19 12.03 -6.65 -7.93
CA TYR A 19 12.48 -7.80 -7.15
C TYR A 19 11.39 -8.88 -7.04
N PHE A 20 10.16 -8.50 -6.72
CA PHE A 20 9.04 -9.45 -6.64
C PHE A 20 8.70 -10.03 -8.01
N THR A 21 8.63 -9.20 -9.06
CA THR A 21 8.28 -9.67 -10.41
C THR A 21 9.34 -10.59 -11.01
N LEU A 22 10.62 -10.40 -10.67
CA LEU A 22 11.70 -11.30 -11.07
C LEU A 22 11.71 -12.63 -10.29
N LYS A 23 11.28 -12.60 -9.03
CA LYS A 23 11.22 -13.81 -8.18
C LYS A 23 9.94 -14.61 -8.40
N LEU A 24 8.89 -13.97 -8.91
CA LEU A 24 7.57 -14.56 -9.16
C LEU A 24 7.18 -14.43 -10.65
N PRO A 25 8.00 -14.94 -11.60
CA PRO A 25 7.80 -14.71 -13.03
C PRO A 25 6.57 -15.42 -13.61
N GLU A 26 6.08 -16.45 -12.95
CA GLU A 26 4.97 -17.30 -13.42
C GLU A 26 3.59 -16.60 -13.32
N HIS A 27 3.51 -15.45 -12.65
CA HIS A 27 2.23 -14.75 -12.41
C HIS A 27 2.03 -13.59 -13.37
N PRO A 28 0.89 -13.53 -14.08
CA PRO A 28 0.53 -12.34 -14.85
C PRO A 28 0.42 -11.14 -13.90
N PHE A 29 1.14 -10.07 -14.21
CA PHE A 29 1.10 -8.87 -13.39
C PHE A 29 0.93 -7.60 -14.23
N PHE A 30 0.42 -6.56 -13.57
CA PHE A 30 0.30 -5.21 -14.07
C PHE A 30 0.78 -4.24 -12.99
N ALA A 31 1.74 -3.40 -13.33
CA ALA A 31 2.26 -2.37 -12.43
C ALA A 31 2.10 -1.00 -13.11
N PRO A 32 0.96 -0.30 -12.91
CA PRO A 32 0.73 1.00 -13.53
C PRO A 32 1.62 2.09 -12.94
N ALA A 33 2.18 2.93 -13.79
CA ALA A 33 2.58 4.26 -13.38
C ALA A 33 1.32 5.14 -13.22
N TYR A 34 1.28 5.96 -12.19
CA TYR A 34 0.26 6.97 -11.94
C TYR A 34 0.89 8.23 -11.34
N ASP A 35 0.26 9.36 -11.58
CA ASP A 35 0.69 10.62 -10.99
C ASP A 35 0.13 10.74 -9.56
N MET A 36 1.00 10.91 -8.60
CA MET A 36 0.63 11.06 -7.19
C MET A 36 0.11 12.47 -6.86
N GLU A 37 0.19 13.38 -7.81
CA GLU A 37 -0.43 14.71 -7.71
C GLU A 37 -1.90 14.70 -8.12
N GLU A 38 -2.37 13.61 -8.76
CA GLU A 38 -3.79 13.40 -9.03
C GLU A 38 -4.58 13.10 -7.75
N ASP A 39 -5.88 13.33 -7.80
CA ASP A 39 -6.78 12.97 -6.71
C ASP A 39 -6.77 11.43 -6.55
N PRO A 40 -6.62 10.90 -5.31
CA PRO A 40 -6.65 9.46 -5.06
C PRO A 40 -7.88 8.75 -5.62
N PHE A 41 -9.03 9.42 -5.69
CA PHE A 41 -10.26 8.86 -6.27
C PHE A 41 -10.15 8.71 -7.79
N ASP A 42 -9.55 9.69 -8.48
CA ASP A 42 -9.32 9.63 -9.92
C ASP A 42 -8.32 8.51 -10.26
N ILE A 43 -7.27 8.35 -9.45
CA ILE A 43 -6.34 7.22 -9.59
C ILE A 43 -7.08 5.88 -9.49
N VAL A 44 -8.01 5.73 -8.55
CA VAL A 44 -8.79 4.50 -8.36
C VAL A 44 -9.71 4.22 -9.54
N GLU A 45 -10.37 5.22 -10.11
CA GLU A 45 -11.22 5.05 -11.30
C GLU A 45 -10.39 4.68 -12.54
N ILE A 46 -9.25 5.33 -12.75
CA ILE A 46 -8.31 4.98 -13.82
C ILE A 46 -7.78 3.56 -13.64
N LEU A 47 -7.43 3.18 -12.41
CA LEU A 47 -6.97 1.83 -12.09
C LEU A 47 -8.02 0.76 -12.44
N LYS A 48 -9.31 1.02 -12.16
CA LYS A 48 -10.41 0.14 -12.54
C LYS A 48 -10.44 -0.10 -14.05
N ILE A 49 -10.37 0.97 -14.84
CA ILE A 49 -10.40 0.90 -16.31
C ILE A 49 -9.19 0.10 -16.82
N ARG A 50 -7.99 0.41 -16.31
CA ARG A 50 -6.76 -0.28 -16.71
C ARG A 50 -6.78 -1.76 -16.32
N LYS A 51 -7.24 -2.09 -15.10
CA LYS A 51 -7.41 -3.46 -14.63
C LYS A 51 -8.36 -4.26 -15.54
N GLU A 52 -9.49 -3.67 -15.91
CA GLU A 52 -10.46 -4.34 -16.78
C GLU A 52 -9.92 -4.58 -18.20
N ARG A 53 -9.06 -3.69 -18.68
CA ARG A 53 -8.35 -3.84 -19.95
C ARG A 53 -7.33 -4.97 -19.93
N GLU A 54 -6.55 -5.10 -18.83
CA GLU A 54 -5.47 -6.08 -18.71
C GLU A 54 -5.98 -7.48 -18.35
N PHE A 55 -6.93 -7.55 -17.40
CA PHE A 55 -7.36 -8.81 -16.78
C PHE A 55 -8.86 -9.09 -16.89
N GLY A 56 -9.59 -8.28 -17.64
CA GLY A 56 -11.04 -8.45 -17.76
C GLY A 56 -11.77 -8.31 -16.43
N LYS A 57 -12.78 -9.17 -16.22
CA LYS A 57 -13.63 -9.14 -15.01
C LYS A 57 -13.06 -9.93 -13.83
N GLU A 58 -12.05 -10.76 -14.05
CA GLU A 58 -11.49 -11.64 -13.02
C GLU A 58 -10.98 -10.84 -11.82
N PRO A 59 -11.21 -11.32 -10.59
CA PRO A 59 -10.62 -10.71 -9.40
C PRO A 59 -9.08 -10.81 -9.44
N VAL A 60 -8.43 -9.87 -8.75
CA VAL A 60 -6.97 -9.77 -8.72
C VAL A 60 -6.45 -9.79 -7.29
N VAL A 61 -5.21 -10.20 -7.10
CA VAL A 61 -4.42 -9.84 -5.92
C VAL A 61 -3.90 -8.42 -6.16
N ILE A 62 -4.18 -7.51 -5.23
CA ILE A 62 -3.68 -6.13 -5.31
C ILE A 62 -2.68 -5.90 -4.18
N ILE A 63 -1.48 -5.45 -4.54
CA ILE A 63 -0.35 -5.26 -3.63
C ILE A 63 0.06 -3.80 -3.69
N GLY A 64 -0.09 -3.09 -2.58
CA GLY A 64 0.28 -1.68 -2.49
C GLY A 64 1.37 -1.42 -1.46
N HIS A 65 2.38 -0.65 -1.82
CA HIS A 65 3.43 -0.20 -0.92
C HIS A 65 3.22 1.27 -0.54
N SER A 66 3.32 1.58 0.76
CA SER A 66 3.24 2.96 1.25
C SER A 66 1.96 3.67 0.77
N PHE A 67 2.05 4.79 0.05
CA PHE A 67 0.91 5.48 -0.55
C PHE A 67 0.10 4.56 -1.49
N GLY A 68 0.76 3.69 -2.25
CA GLY A 68 0.10 2.68 -3.07
C GLY A 68 -0.79 1.73 -2.28
N GLY A 69 -0.48 1.50 -1.00
CA GLY A 69 -1.34 0.74 -0.08
C GLY A 69 -2.66 1.46 0.23
N LEU A 70 -2.64 2.80 0.33
CA LEU A 70 -3.88 3.59 0.48
C LEU A 70 -4.74 3.50 -0.78
N ILE A 71 -4.14 3.65 -1.97
CA ILE A 71 -4.84 3.50 -3.26
C ILE A 71 -5.43 2.09 -3.41
N ALA A 72 -4.65 1.04 -3.10
CA ALA A 72 -5.11 -0.34 -3.13
C ALA A 72 -6.33 -0.55 -2.21
N SER A 73 -6.30 0.05 -1.04
CA SER A 73 -7.37 -0.06 -0.04
C SER A 73 -8.64 0.68 -0.45
N TRP A 74 -8.50 1.86 -1.05
CA TRP A 74 -9.61 2.57 -1.66
C TRP A 74 -10.23 1.73 -2.77
N TYR A 75 -9.42 1.20 -3.69
CA TYR A 75 -9.89 0.33 -4.75
C TYR A 75 -10.65 -0.88 -4.19
N ALA A 76 -10.09 -1.57 -3.18
CA ALA A 76 -10.71 -2.73 -2.56
C ALA A 76 -12.04 -2.38 -1.87
N SER A 77 -12.15 -1.22 -1.24
CA SER A 77 -13.39 -0.79 -0.58
C SER A 77 -14.50 -0.39 -1.55
N VAL A 78 -14.14 0.21 -2.70
CA VAL A 78 -15.11 0.61 -3.73
C VAL A 78 -15.49 -0.56 -4.64
N TYR A 79 -14.54 -1.44 -4.96
CA TYR A 79 -14.71 -2.58 -5.86
C TYR A 79 -14.40 -3.93 -5.20
N PRO A 80 -15.03 -4.28 -4.05
CA PRO A 80 -14.62 -5.44 -3.25
C PRO A 80 -14.71 -6.78 -4.01
N LYS A 81 -15.63 -6.90 -4.97
CA LYS A 81 -15.77 -8.11 -5.80
C LYS A 81 -14.68 -8.27 -6.87
N LYS A 82 -13.88 -7.23 -7.09
CA LYS A 82 -12.76 -7.24 -8.05
C LYS A 82 -11.41 -7.56 -7.38
N VAL A 83 -11.41 -7.75 -6.06
CA VAL A 83 -10.20 -8.03 -5.27
C VAL A 83 -10.35 -9.38 -4.57
N ASP A 84 -9.48 -10.32 -4.92
CA ASP A 84 -9.40 -11.62 -4.28
C ASP A 84 -8.61 -11.53 -2.96
N HIS A 85 -7.51 -10.79 -2.97
CA HIS A 85 -6.69 -10.55 -1.79
C HIS A 85 -6.05 -9.16 -1.86
N LEU A 86 -6.21 -8.37 -0.82
CA LEU A 86 -5.51 -7.11 -0.63
C LEU A 86 -4.24 -7.35 0.18
N VAL A 87 -3.10 -6.86 -0.31
CA VAL A 87 -1.85 -6.83 0.46
C VAL A 87 -1.38 -5.38 0.56
N THR A 88 -1.17 -4.90 1.77
CA THR A 88 -0.63 -3.57 2.04
C THR A 88 0.71 -3.70 2.73
N ILE A 89 1.69 -2.95 2.28
CA ILE A 89 3.08 -3.00 2.77
C ILE A 89 3.49 -1.61 3.24
N ALA A 90 3.87 -1.47 4.51
CA ALA A 90 4.31 -0.21 5.09
C ALA A 90 3.36 0.97 4.80
N THR A 91 2.05 0.75 4.94
CA THR A 91 1.01 1.71 4.58
C THR A 91 0.71 2.67 5.73
N PRO A 92 0.69 4.00 5.49
CA PRO A 92 0.48 5.02 6.53
C PRO A 92 -1.02 5.25 6.81
N TRP A 93 -1.70 4.35 7.50
CA TRP A 93 -3.13 4.42 7.77
C TRP A 93 -3.57 5.68 8.54
N GLU A 94 -2.69 6.19 9.41
CA GLU A 94 -2.89 7.46 10.15
C GLU A 94 -1.98 8.58 9.63
N GLY A 95 -1.36 8.37 8.47
CA GLY A 95 -0.38 9.28 7.91
C GLY A 95 1.01 9.14 8.52
N THR A 96 1.88 10.07 8.15
CA THR A 96 3.26 10.10 8.65
C THR A 96 3.68 11.52 9.01
N PRO A 97 4.39 11.70 10.14
CA PRO A 97 5.01 13.00 10.48
C PRO A 97 5.98 13.51 9.42
N VAL A 98 6.62 12.60 8.69
CA VAL A 98 7.51 12.94 7.58
C VAL A 98 6.76 13.70 6.49
N ALA A 99 5.56 13.24 6.09
CA ALA A 99 4.72 13.93 5.11
C ALA A 99 4.31 15.34 5.58
N ARG A 100 4.06 15.52 6.89
CA ARG A 100 3.75 16.84 7.46
C ARG A 100 4.92 17.82 7.30
N ILE A 101 6.15 17.37 7.55
CA ILE A 101 7.35 18.21 7.46
C ILE A 101 7.65 18.51 5.99
N PHE A 102 7.68 17.50 5.13
CA PHE A 102 7.93 17.69 3.71
C PHE A 102 6.82 18.52 3.03
N GLY A 103 5.56 18.31 3.40
CA GLY A 103 4.42 19.09 2.89
C GLY A 103 4.45 20.58 3.27
N MET A 104 5.29 21.00 4.24
CA MET A 104 5.53 22.43 4.52
C MET A 104 6.49 23.06 3.49
N PHE A 105 7.35 22.27 2.86
CA PHE A 105 8.35 22.74 1.90
C PHE A 105 7.98 22.41 0.45
N PHE A 106 7.20 21.35 0.23
CA PHE A 106 6.81 20.86 -1.09
C PHE A 106 5.27 20.85 -1.19
N LYS A 107 4.73 21.58 -2.16
CA LYS A 107 3.30 21.65 -2.43
C LYS A 107 2.88 20.49 -3.32
N GLY A 108 2.83 19.28 -2.76
CA GLY A 108 2.36 18.11 -3.49
C GLY A 108 1.14 17.48 -2.84
N ASN A 109 0.16 17.03 -3.64
CA ASN A 109 -1.05 16.39 -3.15
C ASN A 109 -0.74 15.12 -2.34
N VAL A 110 0.29 14.36 -2.73
CA VAL A 110 0.73 13.17 -2.00
C VAL A 110 1.06 13.48 -0.54
N PHE A 111 1.74 14.60 -0.26
CA PHE A 111 2.06 15.02 1.11
C PHE A 111 0.82 15.49 1.87
N GLN A 112 -0.10 16.17 1.19
CA GLN A 112 -1.37 16.60 1.79
C GLN A 112 -2.24 15.39 2.14
N ASN A 113 -2.25 14.36 1.31
CA ASN A 113 -3.04 13.14 1.51
C ASN A 113 -2.43 12.15 2.51
N THR A 114 -1.13 12.26 2.82
CA THR A 114 -0.44 11.35 3.74
C THR A 114 0.00 11.98 5.06
N LYS A 115 -0.26 13.28 5.28
CA LYS A 115 -0.04 13.91 6.58
C LYS A 115 -1.06 13.39 7.61
N PRO A 116 -0.68 13.32 8.91
CA PRO A 116 -1.63 12.97 9.96
C PRO A 116 -2.86 13.88 9.94
N GLY A 117 -4.06 13.27 10.00
CA GLY A 117 -5.33 13.97 9.95
C GLY A 117 -5.78 14.43 8.56
N ALA A 118 -5.17 13.93 7.49
CA ALA A 118 -5.65 14.18 6.14
C ALA A 118 -7.08 13.61 5.95
N GLU A 119 -7.93 14.36 5.24
CA GLU A 119 -9.33 13.98 5.00
C GLU A 119 -9.44 12.60 4.32
N VAL A 120 -8.62 12.33 3.32
CA VAL A 120 -8.61 11.04 2.61
C VAL A 120 -8.33 9.86 3.54
N LEU A 121 -7.48 10.04 4.56
CA LEU A 121 -7.21 8.99 5.56
C LEU A 121 -8.41 8.79 6.48
N SER A 122 -9.04 9.88 6.93
CA SER A 122 -10.25 9.84 7.76
C SER A 122 -11.39 9.13 7.03
N LEU A 123 -11.61 9.47 5.77
CA LEU A 123 -12.62 8.83 4.93
C LEU A 123 -12.31 7.34 4.70
N LEU A 124 -11.03 6.95 4.56
CA LEU A 124 -10.64 5.55 4.41
C LEU A 124 -10.91 4.74 5.69
N GLN A 125 -10.75 5.36 6.87
CA GLN A 125 -11.06 4.71 8.16
C GLN A 125 -12.55 4.35 8.30
N GLU A 126 -13.44 5.02 7.56
CA GLU A 126 -14.88 4.73 7.53
C GLU A 126 -15.26 3.63 6.53
N LYS A 127 -14.33 3.17 5.69
CA LYS A 127 -14.59 2.17 4.65
C LYS A 127 -14.64 0.75 5.20
N ASN A 128 -15.34 -0.10 4.45
CA ASN A 128 -15.46 -1.53 4.76
C ASN A 128 -14.85 -2.38 3.63
N PHE A 129 -14.15 -3.41 4.02
CA PHE A 129 -13.69 -4.47 3.13
C PHE A 129 -13.78 -5.82 3.85
N ASN A 130 -14.56 -6.74 3.29
CA ASN A 130 -14.77 -8.08 3.87
C ASN A 130 -13.94 -9.17 3.17
N GLY A 131 -13.11 -8.79 2.18
CA GLY A 131 -12.16 -9.70 1.54
C GLY A 131 -10.95 -10.00 2.41
N LYS A 132 -10.08 -10.88 1.94
CA LYS A 132 -8.81 -11.19 2.62
C LYS A 132 -7.89 -9.98 2.56
N HIS A 133 -7.30 -9.61 3.67
CA HIS A 133 -6.33 -8.54 3.77
C HIS A 133 -5.10 -8.97 4.59
N THR A 134 -3.92 -8.85 3.99
CA THR A 134 -2.63 -9.00 4.68
C THR A 134 -1.96 -7.64 4.76
N ASN A 135 -1.75 -7.15 5.98
CA ASN A 135 -1.07 -5.89 6.25
C ASN A 135 0.34 -6.17 6.77
N ILE A 136 1.36 -5.83 5.98
CA ILE A 136 2.77 -6.01 6.32
C ILE A 136 3.28 -4.72 6.96
N VAL A 137 3.65 -4.82 8.23
CA VAL A 137 4.16 -3.74 9.08
C VAL A 137 5.68 -3.84 9.17
N CYS A 138 6.39 -2.76 8.89
CA CYS A 138 7.85 -2.67 8.93
C CYS A 138 8.31 -1.92 10.18
N ASN A 139 9.33 -2.42 10.87
CA ASN A 139 9.72 -1.86 12.17
C ASN A 139 11.22 -1.52 12.31
N ARG A 140 12.02 -1.62 11.23
CA ARG A 140 13.44 -1.33 11.28
C ARG A 140 13.76 0.05 10.72
N GLY A 141 13.73 1.07 11.56
CA GLY A 141 14.13 2.42 11.23
C GLY A 141 14.57 3.18 12.46
N ALA A 142 15.48 4.12 12.24
CA ALA A 142 16.02 4.99 13.30
C ALA A 142 15.80 6.49 12.98
N ASN A 143 14.83 6.81 12.11
CA ASN A 143 14.56 8.20 11.74
C ASN A 143 13.83 8.92 12.89
N PRO A 144 14.47 9.91 13.54
CA PRO A 144 13.86 10.62 14.67
C PRO A 144 12.64 11.44 14.27
N VAL A 145 12.54 11.86 13.00
CA VAL A 145 11.37 12.60 12.47
C VAL A 145 10.20 11.65 12.31
N ALA A 146 10.42 10.46 11.76
CA ALA A 146 9.38 9.45 11.62
C ALA A 146 8.90 8.94 12.98
N GLY A 147 9.83 8.78 13.93
CA GLY A 147 9.57 8.31 15.29
C GLY A 147 9.43 9.42 16.32
N LEU A 148 8.74 10.53 16.02
CA LEU A 148 8.51 11.62 16.98
C LEU A 148 8.08 11.08 18.35
N GLY A 149 8.85 11.40 19.40
CA GLY A 149 8.61 10.87 20.75
C GLY A 149 9.16 9.47 21.03
N GLY A 150 10.10 8.96 20.21
CA GLY A 150 10.75 7.67 20.43
C GLY A 150 9.92 6.46 19.93
N LYS A 151 8.92 6.68 19.09
CA LYS A 151 8.11 5.60 18.52
C LYS A 151 8.89 4.74 17.54
N ALA A 152 8.66 3.42 17.60
CA ALA A 152 9.17 2.49 16.61
C ALA A 152 8.66 2.86 15.21
N ASN A 153 9.55 2.79 14.22
CA ASN A 153 9.25 3.18 12.84
C ASN A 153 10.10 2.40 11.84
N ASP A 154 9.77 2.50 10.56
CA ASP A 154 10.51 1.87 9.45
C ASP A 154 11.50 2.84 8.75
N GLY A 155 11.68 4.03 9.30
CA GLY A 155 12.44 5.13 8.71
C GLY A 155 11.56 6.22 8.09
N MET A 156 10.29 5.95 7.82
CA MET A 156 9.33 6.88 7.21
C MET A 156 8.01 6.96 7.99
N ILE A 157 7.51 5.83 8.49
CA ILE A 157 6.18 5.68 9.07
C ILE A 157 6.31 4.96 10.41
N THR A 158 5.54 5.38 11.41
CA THR A 158 5.50 4.68 12.71
C THR A 158 4.83 3.32 12.58
N VAL A 159 5.26 2.36 13.41
CA VAL A 159 4.60 1.05 13.54
C VAL A 159 3.12 1.22 13.91
N ASP A 160 2.80 2.19 14.78
CA ASP A 160 1.43 2.50 15.17
C ASP A 160 0.58 2.85 13.94
N SER A 161 1.05 3.80 13.11
CA SER A 161 0.34 4.21 11.89
C SER A 161 0.18 3.08 10.88
N GLN A 162 1.21 2.24 10.72
CA GLN A 162 1.13 1.08 9.83
C GLN A 162 0.16 0.00 10.34
N SER A 163 -0.07 -0.08 11.64
CA SER A 163 -0.94 -1.09 12.27
C SER A 163 -2.39 -0.64 12.39
N ALA A 164 -2.68 0.64 12.22
CA ALA A 164 -3.99 1.26 12.38
C ALA A 164 -4.91 1.05 11.16
N THR A 165 -5.03 -0.20 10.71
CA THR A 165 -5.91 -0.55 9.59
C THR A 165 -7.37 -0.16 9.85
N PRO A 166 -8.15 0.22 8.82
CA PRO A 166 -9.55 0.61 9.00
C PRO A 166 -10.35 -0.45 9.76
N PRO A 167 -11.16 -0.09 10.77
CA PRO A 167 -11.95 -1.04 11.57
C PRO A 167 -12.91 -1.88 10.73
N GLY A 168 -13.32 -1.36 9.58
CA GLY A 168 -14.18 -2.05 8.62
C GLY A 168 -13.47 -3.11 7.76
N PHE A 169 -12.14 -3.23 7.86
CA PHE A 169 -11.34 -4.26 7.17
C PHE A 169 -11.24 -5.51 8.07
N LYS A 170 -12.36 -6.22 8.20
CA LYS A 170 -12.59 -7.24 9.26
C LYS A 170 -11.69 -8.47 9.16
N ASN A 171 -11.17 -8.80 7.99
CA ASN A 171 -10.34 -9.99 7.75
C ASN A 171 -8.87 -9.61 7.56
N THR A 172 -8.39 -8.62 8.32
CA THR A 172 -7.00 -8.17 8.28
C THR A 172 -6.11 -9.07 9.13
N GLN A 173 -5.03 -9.56 8.53
CA GLN A 173 -3.92 -10.19 9.22
C GLN A 173 -2.72 -9.23 9.22
N ASN A 174 -2.33 -8.74 10.40
CA ASN A 174 -1.11 -7.94 10.55
C ASN A 174 0.10 -8.86 10.70
N ILE A 175 1.14 -8.61 9.91
CA ILE A 175 2.41 -9.35 9.95
C ILE A 175 3.55 -8.33 10.06
N THR A 176 4.35 -8.43 11.10
CA THR A 176 5.50 -7.55 11.31
C THR A 176 6.75 -8.17 10.70
N ILE A 177 7.46 -7.37 9.89
CA ILE A 177 8.73 -7.73 9.25
C ILE A 177 9.81 -6.76 9.74
N GLU A 178 10.94 -7.30 10.14
CA GLU A 178 12.11 -6.51 10.50
C GLU A 178 12.81 -6.00 9.23
N ALA A 179 12.30 -4.90 8.70
CA ALA A 179 12.80 -4.24 7.49
C ALA A 179 12.55 -2.74 7.57
N GLY A 180 13.35 -1.97 6.83
CA GLY A 180 13.10 -0.55 6.56
C GLY A 180 12.03 -0.34 5.50
N HIS A 181 11.55 0.91 5.38
CA HIS A 181 10.41 1.30 4.55
C HIS A 181 10.46 0.79 3.09
N SER A 182 11.60 0.97 2.42
CA SER A 182 11.79 0.49 1.03
C SER A 182 12.51 -0.86 0.96
N GLU A 183 13.25 -1.23 2.00
CA GLU A 183 14.00 -2.47 2.07
C GLU A 183 13.09 -3.70 2.05
N VAL A 184 11.89 -3.57 2.59
CA VAL A 184 10.85 -4.61 2.59
C VAL A 184 10.53 -5.13 1.19
N LEU A 185 10.69 -4.30 0.16
CA LEU A 185 10.46 -4.67 -1.24
C LEU A 185 11.55 -5.59 -1.83
N LEU A 186 12.65 -5.79 -1.10
CA LEU A 186 13.76 -6.69 -1.43
C LEU A 186 13.83 -7.90 -0.47
N ASN A 187 12.79 -8.12 0.32
CA ASN A 187 12.79 -9.11 1.41
C ASN A 187 12.27 -10.47 0.92
N ASN A 188 13.08 -11.51 1.05
CA ASN A 188 12.71 -12.87 0.66
C ASN A 188 11.51 -13.42 1.43
N ILE A 189 11.39 -13.13 2.73
CA ILE A 189 10.26 -13.60 3.55
C ILE A 189 8.95 -13.03 3.00
N VAL A 190 8.96 -11.74 2.60
CA VAL A 190 7.81 -11.11 1.96
C VAL A 190 7.51 -11.76 0.61
N THR A 191 8.54 -12.03 -0.20
CA THR A 191 8.37 -12.70 -1.49
C THR A 191 7.71 -14.07 -1.33
N ASP A 192 8.20 -14.90 -0.41
CA ASP A 192 7.65 -16.25 -0.13
C ASP A 192 6.19 -16.18 0.38
N MET A 193 5.85 -15.12 1.10
CA MET A 193 4.47 -14.86 1.55
C MET A 193 3.57 -14.48 0.37
N LEU A 194 4.05 -13.59 -0.52
CA LEU A 194 3.32 -13.18 -1.71
C LEU A 194 3.08 -14.37 -2.64
N GLU A 195 4.06 -15.23 -2.86
CA GLU A 195 3.93 -16.47 -3.64
C GLU A 195 2.75 -17.31 -3.12
N LYS A 196 2.71 -17.61 -1.82
CA LYS A 196 1.62 -18.38 -1.20
C LYS A 196 0.25 -17.74 -1.32
N ILE A 197 0.18 -16.40 -1.39
CA ILE A 197 -1.08 -15.65 -1.56
C ILE A 197 -1.54 -15.75 -3.02
N ILE A 198 -0.60 -15.65 -3.96
CA ILE A 198 -0.88 -15.60 -5.40
C ILE A 198 -1.24 -17.00 -5.94
N GLU A 199 -0.64 -18.06 -5.40
CA GLU A 199 -0.91 -19.45 -5.81
C GLU A 199 -2.26 -19.99 -5.33
N LYS A 200 -2.80 -19.48 -4.25
CA LYS A 200 -4.09 -19.92 -3.65
C LYS A 200 -5.29 -19.26 -4.31
#